data_f4179545bfda84d0a8db26d2ab961dc4
#
_entry.id   f4179545bfda84d0a8db26d2ab961dc4
#
_cell.length_a   1.000
_cell.length_b   1.000
_cell.length_c   1.000
_cell.angle_alpha   90.00
_cell.angle_beta   90.00
_cell.angle_gamma   90.00
#
_symmetry.space_group_name_H-M   'P 1'
#
loop_
_entity.id
_entity.type
_entity.pdbx_description
1 polymer ?
#
loop_
_entity_poly.entity_id
_entity_poly.type
_entity_poly.pdbx_seq_one_letter_code
_entity_poly.pdbx_strand_id
1 'polypeptide(L)'
;MPDLSLNAIVYEDKLKTFIEVLKAAGGEAYVMQPDDDLNAVIRRFYPEAQRIGSNLNEIMCATFNPDELEDPRELNGTDVSVVKGEFGVAENAAVWLPCQYRYKAVYFISNALVILLDRQELVNNMNEAYRRITNADYSFGVFMSGPSKTADIEQALVFGAHGPIRVTVILI
;
A
#
# COMPACT_ATOMS: atom_id res chain seq x y z
N MET A 1 -28.96 -1.66 -12.55
CA MET A 1 -27.60 -2.22 -12.39
C MET A 1 -27.75 -3.67 -12.02
N PRO A 2 -26.94 -4.62 -12.55
CA PRO A 2 -26.98 -6.00 -12.09
C PRO A 2 -26.66 -6.04 -10.60
N ASP A 3 -27.33 -6.94 -9.88
CA ASP A 3 -27.06 -7.15 -8.45
C ASP A 3 -25.71 -7.84 -8.30
N LEU A 4 -24.67 -7.06 -8.01
CA LEU A 4 -23.28 -7.54 -7.79
C LEU A 4 -23.10 -8.24 -6.44
N SER A 5 -24.15 -8.37 -5.64
CA SER A 5 -24.09 -9.08 -4.34
C SER A 5 -24.28 -10.60 -4.49
N LEU A 6 -24.83 -11.07 -5.61
CA LEU A 6 -25.05 -12.47 -5.89
C LEU A 6 -23.69 -13.16 -6.10
N ASN A 7 -23.30 -14.04 -5.15
CA ASN A 7 -22.05 -14.82 -5.11
C ASN A 7 -20.78 -14.05 -4.69
N ALA A 8 -20.89 -12.92 -4.01
CA ALA A 8 -19.74 -12.26 -3.42
C ALA A 8 -19.12 -13.14 -2.32
N ILE A 9 -17.83 -13.44 -2.45
CA ILE A 9 -17.11 -14.26 -1.46
C ILE A 9 -17.02 -13.50 -0.14
N VAL A 10 -17.34 -14.20 0.95
CA VAL A 10 -17.17 -13.71 2.34
C VAL A 10 -16.17 -14.63 3.01
N TYR A 11 -15.12 -14.05 3.56
CA TYR A 11 -14.06 -14.78 4.25
C TYR A 11 -14.34 -14.84 5.75
N GLU A 12 -14.18 -16.01 6.36
CA GLU A 12 -14.29 -16.20 7.80
C GLU A 12 -13.23 -15.39 8.56
N ASP A 13 -12.00 -15.37 8.03
CA ASP A 13 -10.87 -14.59 8.54
C ASP A 13 -10.28 -13.73 7.42
N LYS A 14 -10.76 -12.49 7.32
CA LYS A 14 -10.29 -11.52 6.32
C LYS A 14 -8.81 -11.17 6.48
N LEU A 15 -8.34 -11.08 7.73
CA LEU A 15 -6.95 -10.72 8.02
C LEU A 15 -5.98 -11.79 7.54
N LYS A 16 -6.27 -13.05 7.89
CA LYS A 16 -5.48 -14.19 7.44
C LYS A 16 -5.46 -14.28 5.91
N THR A 17 -6.64 -14.19 5.29
CA THR A 17 -6.76 -14.24 3.82
C THR A 17 -5.97 -13.11 3.16
N PHE A 18 -6.11 -11.87 3.65
CA PHE A 18 -5.36 -10.71 3.14
C PHE A 18 -3.85 -10.96 3.17
N ILE A 19 -3.32 -11.44 4.30
CA ILE A 19 -1.89 -11.72 4.48
C ILE A 19 -1.40 -12.80 3.52
N GLU A 20 -2.16 -13.91 3.38
CA GLU A 20 -1.81 -15.02 2.49
C GLU A 20 -1.79 -14.57 1.02
N VAL A 21 -2.81 -13.83 0.58
CA VAL A 21 -2.92 -13.31 -0.78
C VAL A 21 -1.84 -12.26 -1.07
N LEU A 22 -1.54 -11.36 -0.13
CA LEU A 22 -0.48 -10.38 -0.28
C LEU A 22 0.89 -11.04 -0.46
N LYS A 23 1.19 -12.06 0.35
CA LYS A 23 2.43 -12.85 0.21
C LYS A 23 2.50 -13.58 -1.13
N ALA A 24 1.40 -14.18 -1.58
CA ALA A 24 1.33 -14.82 -2.90
C ALA A 24 1.53 -13.81 -4.04
N ALA A 25 1.09 -12.57 -3.87
CA ALA A 25 1.36 -11.47 -4.79
C ALA A 25 2.82 -10.95 -4.72
N GLY A 26 3.64 -11.44 -3.78
CA GLY A 26 5.03 -11.02 -3.58
C GLY A 26 5.21 -9.82 -2.67
N GLY A 27 4.16 -9.38 -1.99
CA GLY A 27 4.23 -8.37 -0.94
C GLY A 27 4.58 -8.97 0.42
N GLU A 28 4.83 -8.07 1.38
CA GLU A 28 5.13 -8.43 2.77
C GLU A 28 4.04 -7.87 3.69
N ALA A 29 3.64 -8.63 4.71
CA ALA A 29 2.68 -8.18 5.72
C ALA A 29 3.30 -8.30 7.11
N TYR A 30 3.07 -7.28 7.92
CA TYR A 30 3.45 -7.28 9.34
C TYR A 30 2.26 -6.83 10.19
N VAL A 31 1.86 -7.63 11.17
CA VAL A 31 0.82 -7.29 12.13
C VAL A 31 1.47 -6.71 13.37
N MET A 32 1.21 -5.43 13.65
CA MET A 32 1.74 -4.74 14.82
C MET A 32 1.27 -5.40 16.12
N GLN A 33 2.22 -5.59 17.04
CA GLN A 33 1.93 -6.02 18.40
C GLN A 33 1.80 -4.79 19.31
N PRO A 34 1.17 -4.90 20.50
CA PRO A 34 0.94 -3.75 21.38
C PRO A 34 2.21 -3.00 21.80
N ASP A 35 3.34 -3.69 21.91
CA ASP A 35 4.61 -3.12 22.35
C ASP A 35 5.55 -2.73 21.20
N ASP A 36 5.09 -2.85 19.94
CA ASP A 36 5.90 -2.51 18.78
C ASP A 36 6.00 -0.99 18.58
N ASP A 37 7.22 -0.53 18.31
CA ASP A 37 7.47 0.81 17.79
C ASP A 37 7.40 0.79 16.27
N LEU A 38 6.46 1.54 15.69
CA LEU A 38 6.22 1.60 14.24
C LEU A 38 7.48 2.01 13.47
N ASN A 39 8.22 2.99 13.98
CA ASN A 39 9.43 3.49 13.32
C ASN A 39 10.56 2.46 13.34
N ALA A 40 10.70 1.73 14.47
CA ALA A 40 11.64 0.62 14.57
C ALA A 40 11.27 -0.53 13.63
N VAL A 41 9.97 -0.83 13.47
CA VAL A 41 9.48 -1.84 12.51
C VAL A 41 9.83 -1.44 11.08
N ILE A 42 9.57 -0.19 10.67
CA ILE A 42 9.93 0.30 9.33
C ILE A 42 11.43 0.19 9.10
N ARG A 43 12.25 0.64 10.05
CA ARG A 43 13.71 0.56 9.95
C ARG A 43 14.23 -0.89 9.89
N ARG A 44 13.58 -1.83 10.57
CA ARG A 44 13.91 -3.26 10.50
C ARG A 44 13.68 -3.86 9.11
N PHE A 45 12.57 -3.45 8.42
CA PHE A 45 12.31 -3.88 7.06
C PHE A 45 13.25 -3.23 6.03
N TYR A 46 13.69 -2.01 6.31
CA TYR A 46 14.49 -1.18 5.40
C TYR A 46 15.69 -0.54 6.11
N PRO A 47 16.64 -1.36 6.61
CA PRO A 47 17.76 -0.85 7.43
C PRO A 47 18.69 0.07 6.66
N GLU A 48 18.84 -0.15 5.35
CA GLU A 48 19.73 0.62 4.47
C GLU A 48 19.06 1.88 3.87
N ALA A 49 17.75 2.08 4.09
CA ALA A 49 17.04 3.21 3.54
C ALA A 49 17.54 4.53 4.14
N GLN A 50 18.05 5.40 3.29
CA GLN A 50 18.53 6.73 3.68
C GLN A 50 17.48 7.80 3.41
N ARG A 51 16.72 7.64 2.33
CA ARG A 51 15.72 8.60 1.90
C ARG A 51 14.30 8.03 2.05
N ILE A 52 13.66 8.38 3.17
CA ILE A 52 12.30 7.93 3.52
C ILE A 52 11.36 9.12 3.44
N GLY A 53 10.37 9.04 2.56
CA GLY A 53 9.36 10.09 2.37
C GLY A 53 8.04 9.74 3.05
N SER A 54 7.49 10.67 3.84
CA SER A 54 6.15 10.57 4.41
C SER A 54 5.63 11.94 4.82
N ASN A 55 4.30 12.17 4.70
CA ASN A 55 3.62 13.32 5.27
C ASN A 55 2.89 12.99 6.59
N LEU A 56 3.02 11.75 7.06
CA LEU A 56 2.39 11.27 8.29
C LEU A 56 3.23 11.67 9.51
N ASN A 57 2.62 12.37 10.46
CA ASN A 57 3.32 12.90 11.64
C ASN A 57 3.90 11.81 12.55
N GLU A 58 3.31 10.63 12.57
CA GLU A 58 3.76 9.47 13.34
C GLU A 58 5.00 8.79 12.77
N ILE A 59 5.40 9.11 11.54
CA ILE A 59 6.59 8.52 10.89
C ILE A 59 7.83 9.36 11.19
N MET A 60 8.34 9.20 12.40
CA MET A 60 9.52 9.91 12.88
C MET A 60 10.82 9.51 12.16
N CYS A 61 10.84 8.32 11.52
CA CYS A 61 11.96 7.87 10.71
C CYS A 61 11.97 8.45 9.29
N ALA A 62 10.94 9.23 8.90
CA ALA A 62 10.93 9.96 7.64
C ALA A 62 12.06 10.99 7.60
N THR A 63 12.70 11.13 6.44
CA THR A 63 13.81 12.08 6.23
C THR A 63 13.38 13.32 5.47
N PHE A 64 12.20 13.28 4.85
CA PHE A 64 11.57 14.43 4.18
C PHE A 64 10.05 14.25 4.07
N ASN A 65 9.36 15.38 3.93
CA ASN A 65 7.92 15.41 3.63
C ASN A 65 7.74 15.66 2.11
N PRO A 66 7.11 14.70 1.37
CA PRO A 66 6.88 14.85 -0.06
C PRO A 66 6.03 16.08 -0.45
N ASP A 67 5.17 16.56 0.44
CA ASP A 67 4.29 17.71 0.16
C ASP A 67 5.00 19.06 0.27
N GLU A 68 6.20 19.09 0.87
CA GLU A 68 7.04 20.27 0.99
C GLU A 68 7.98 20.47 -0.20
N LEU A 69 8.07 19.48 -1.11
CA LEU A 69 8.91 19.58 -2.30
C LEU A 69 8.31 20.58 -3.29
N GLU A 70 9.17 21.35 -3.94
CA GLU A 70 8.74 22.32 -4.97
C GLU A 70 8.54 21.64 -6.33
N ASP A 71 9.38 20.65 -6.65
CA ASP A 71 9.37 19.94 -7.93
C ASP A 71 9.18 18.42 -7.72
N PRO A 72 8.23 17.77 -8.44
CA PRO A 72 8.03 16.33 -8.33
C PRO A 72 9.28 15.50 -8.71
N ARG A 73 10.21 16.06 -9.46
CA ARG A 73 11.49 15.41 -9.80
C ARG A 73 12.38 15.18 -8.58
N GLU A 74 12.17 15.94 -7.52
CA GLU A 74 12.88 15.78 -6.25
C GLU A 74 12.49 14.48 -5.52
N LEU A 75 11.40 13.82 -5.92
CA LEU A 75 11.04 12.48 -5.45
C LEU A 75 11.98 11.40 -5.97
N ASN A 76 12.77 11.66 -7.03
CA ASN A 76 13.71 10.68 -7.54
C ASN A 76 14.74 10.28 -6.47
N GLY A 77 15.07 8.99 -6.43
CA GLY A 77 16.00 8.44 -5.44
C GLY A 77 15.38 8.24 -4.05
N THR A 78 14.05 8.25 -3.94
CA THR A 78 13.37 7.85 -2.70
C THR A 78 13.50 6.34 -2.52
N ASP A 79 14.10 5.92 -1.39
CA ASP A 79 14.24 4.51 -1.06
C ASP A 79 12.92 3.91 -0.62
N VAL A 80 12.21 4.61 0.28
CA VAL A 80 10.95 4.15 0.86
C VAL A 80 9.95 5.31 0.90
N SER A 81 8.74 5.09 0.42
CA SER A 81 7.59 5.94 0.72
C SER A 81 6.72 5.26 1.77
N VAL A 82 6.33 5.98 2.81
CA VAL A 82 5.40 5.49 3.84
C VAL A 82 4.09 6.24 3.71
N VAL A 83 3.02 5.51 3.42
CA VAL A 83 1.69 6.07 3.14
C VAL A 83 0.63 5.38 3.99
N LYS A 84 -0.53 6.03 4.14
CA LYS A 84 -1.68 5.45 4.83
C LYS A 84 -2.69 4.91 3.84
N GLY A 85 -3.07 3.63 4.00
CA GLY A 85 -4.20 3.02 3.34
C GLY A 85 -5.49 3.28 4.11
N GLU A 86 -6.59 3.43 3.39
CA GLU A 86 -7.89 3.66 4.01
C GLU A 86 -8.59 2.35 4.36
N PHE A 87 -8.56 1.39 3.43
CA PHE A 87 -9.06 0.03 3.66
C PHE A 87 -8.35 -0.98 2.74
N GLY A 88 -8.41 -2.25 3.14
CA GLY A 88 -7.85 -3.35 2.36
C GLY A 88 -8.92 -4.35 1.92
N VAL A 89 -8.64 -5.10 0.86
CA VAL A 89 -9.52 -6.10 0.25
C VAL A 89 -8.91 -7.48 0.43
N ALA A 90 -9.60 -8.37 1.15
CA ALA A 90 -9.07 -9.72 1.43
C ALA A 90 -8.92 -10.57 0.17
N GLU A 91 -9.84 -10.45 -0.78
CA GLU A 91 -9.92 -11.23 -2.02
C GLU A 91 -8.63 -11.18 -2.86
N ASN A 92 -8.00 -10.01 -2.94
CA ASN A 92 -6.85 -9.77 -3.82
C ASN A 92 -5.71 -8.99 -3.15
N ALA A 93 -5.79 -8.79 -1.83
CA ALA A 93 -4.85 -8.00 -1.04
C ALA A 93 -4.61 -6.57 -1.54
N ALA A 94 -5.56 -6.00 -2.27
CA ALA A 94 -5.49 -4.62 -2.70
C ALA A 94 -5.77 -3.68 -1.52
N VAL A 95 -4.96 -2.64 -1.38
CA VAL A 95 -5.20 -1.55 -0.43
C VAL A 95 -5.61 -0.31 -1.20
N TRP A 96 -6.71 0.32 -0.78
CA TRP A 96 -7.15 1.59 -1.31
C TRP A 96 -6.32 2.73 -0.73
N LEU A 97 -5.66 3.46 -1.61
CA LEU A 97 -4.86 4.66 -1.32
C LEU A 97 -5.56 5.87 -1.93
N PRO A 98 -6.36 6.63 -1.19
CA PRO A 98 -6.89 7.90 -1.66
C PRO A 98 -5.75 8.91 -1.82
N CYS A 99 -5.91 9.89 -2.71
CA CYS A 99 -4.88 10.88 -2.95
C CYS A 99 -4.73 11.80 -1.73
N GLN A 100 -3.70 11.55 -0.94
CA GLN A 100 -3.35 12.30 0.28
C GLN A 100 -2.06 13.12 0.12
N TYR A 101 -1.46 13.10 -1.08
CA TYR A 101 -0.21 13.77 -1.39
C TYR A 101 -0.37 14.77 -2.52
N ARG A 102 0.39 15.85 -2.45
CA ARG A 102 0.49 16.86 -3.52
C ARG A 102 0.90 16.21 -4.85
N TYR A 103 1.82 15.24 -4.80
CA TYR A 103 2.32 14.52 -5.97
C TYR A 103 1.93 13.06 -5.92
N LYS A 104 1.09 12.62 -6.86
CA LYS A 104 0.66 11.21 -7.00
C LYS A 104 1.83 10.24 -7.20
N ALA A 105 2.97 10.75 -7.70
CA ALA A 105 4.19 9.98 -7.89
C ALA A 105 4.71 9.31 -6.62
N VAL A 106 4.40 9.84 -5.44
CA VAL A 106 4.78 9.24 -4.14
C VAL A 106 4.41 7.76 -4.04
N TYR A 107 3.28 7.36 -4.61
CA TYR A 107 2.82 5.96 -4.57
C TYR A 107 3.61 5.02 -5.49
N PHE A 108 4.41 5.54 -6.43
CA PHE A 108 4.99 4.74 -7.51
C PHE A 108 6.49 4.88 -7.68
N ILE A 109 7.07 6.01 -7.23
CA ILE A 109 8.45 6.40 -7.59
C ILE A 109 9.52 5.75 -6.71
N SER A 110 9.19 5.40 -5.47
CA SER A 110 10.13 4.83 -4.51
C SER A 110 10.47 3.37 -4.83
N ASN A 111 11.66 2.94 -4.42
CA ASN A 111 12.06 1.54 -4.53
C ASN A 111 11.14 0.63 -3.70
N ALA A 112 10.69 1.11 -2.54
CA ALA A 112 9.76 0.39 -1.69
C ALA A 112 8.60 1.28 -1.23
N LEU A 113 7.43 0.67 -1.10
CA LEU A 113 6.23 1.30 -0.55
C LEU A 113 5.83 0.58 0.75
N VAL A 114 5.74 1.33 1.83
CA VAL A 114 5.17 0.89 3.10
C VAL A 114 3.77 1.47 3.22
N ILE A 115 2.79 0.61 3.42
CA ILE A 115 1.40 1.01 3.58
C ILE A 115 0.97 0.70 5.01
N LEU A 116 0.60 1.74 5.77
CA LEU A 116 -0.05 1.57 7.07
C LEU A 116 -1.54 1.30 6.85
N LEU A 117 -2.07 0.24 7.41
CA LEU A 117 -3.46 -0.15 7.26
C LEU A 117 -4.06 -0.58 8.60
N ASP A 118 -5.18 0.01 8.99
CA ASP A 118 -5.96 -0.49 10.10
C ASP A 118 -6.52 -1.88 9.73
N ARG A 119 -6.14 -2.91 10.51
CA ARG A 119 -6.59 -4.29 10.28
C ARG A 119 -8.11 -4.46 10.43
N GLN A 120 -8.80 -3.52 11.08
CA GLN A 120 -10.26 -3.52 11.18
C GLN A 120 -10.93 -3.04 9.89
N GLU A 121 -10.20 -2.29 9.06
CA GLU A 121 -10.68 -1.73 7.80
C GLU A 121 -10.50 -2.71 6.61
N LEU A 122 -10.61 -4.02 6.86
CA LEU A 122 -10.60 -5.02 5.81
C LEU A 122 -12.02 -5.35 5.34
N VAL A 123 -12.23 -5.28 4.03
CA VAL A 123 -13.44 -5.77 3.34
C VAL A 123 -13.19 -7.12 2.69
N ASN A 124 -14.25 -7.87 2.39
CA ASN A 124 -14.11 -9.21 1.81
C ASN A 124 -13.63 -9.18 0.35
N ASN A 125 -14.25 -8.35 -0.47
CA ASN A 125 -14.15 -8.41 -1.92
C ASN A 125 -14.24 -7.03 -2.58
N MET A 126 -13.95 -6.98 -3.88
CA MET A 126 -13.98 -5.73 -4.63
C MET A 126 -15.37 -5.10 -4.72
N ASN A 127 -16.46 -5.86 -4.61
CA ASN A 127 -17.80 -5.30 -4.61
C ASN A 127 -18.05 -4.43 -3.37
N GLU A 128 -17.60 -4.88 -2.19
CA GLU A 128 -17.64 -4.09 -0.96
C GLU A 128 -16.73 -2.86 -1.06
N ALA A 129 -15.55 -3.01 -1.65
CA ALA A 129 -14.60 -1.94 -1.87
C ALA A 129 -15.20 -0.82 -2.75
N TYR A 130 -15.78 -1.17 -3.88
CA TYR A 130 -16.40 -0.19 -4.78
C TYR A 130 -17.59 0.53 -4.16
N ARG A 131 -18.37 -0.13 -3.30
CA ARG A 131 -19.46 0.54 -2.56
C ARG A 131 -18.92 1.62 -1.62
N ARG A 132 -17.77 1.38 -0.95
CA ARG A 132 -17.12 2.39 -0.11
C ARG A 132 -16.69 3.60 -0.95
N ILE A 133 -16.00 3.37 -2.07
CA ILE A 133 -15.49 4.43 -2.93
C ILE A 133 -16.61 5.25 -3.57
N THR A 134 -17.66 4.60 -4.05
CA THR A 134 -18.78 5.27 -4.75
C THR A 134 -19.52 6.28 -3.87
N ASN A 135 -19.49 6.08 -2.56
CA ASN A 135 -20.15 6.95 -1.59
C ASN A 135 -19.23 8.03 -1.00
N ALA A 136 -17.99 8.12 -1.47
CA ALA A 136 -17.01 9.08 -0.99
C ALA A 136 -16.58 10.05 -2.10
N ASP A 137 -16.20 11.26 -1.71
CA ASP A 137 -15.75 12.31 -2.65
C ASP A 137 -14.23 12.23 -2.83
N TYR A 138 -13.78 11.29 -3.67
CA TYR A 138 -12.38 11.17 -4.04
C TYR A 138 -12.12 11.77 -5.42
N SER A 139 -11.16 12.70 -5.50
CA SER A 139 -10.68 13.20 -6.80
C SER A 139 -9.80 12.17 -7.52
N PHE A 140 -9.08 11.34 -6.76
CA PHE A 140 -8.18 10.28 -7.26
C PHE A 140 -7.88 9.29 -6.13
N GLY A 141 -7.67 8.05 -6.50
CA GLY A 141 -7.14 7.02 -5.64
C GLY A 141 -6.65 5.83 -6.45
N VAL A 142 -5.90 4.96 -5.82
CA VAL A 142 -5.34 3.77 -6.48
C VAL A 142 -5.48 2.55 -5.56
N PHE A 143 -5.80 1.41 -6.15
CA PHE A 143 -5.64 0.12 -5.50
C PHE A 143 -4.22 -0.40 -5.71
N MET A 144 -3.51 -0.68 -4.60
CA MET A 144 -2.18 -1.25 -4.62
C MET A 144 -2.23 -2.69 -4.07
N SER A 145 -1.89 -3.68 -4.89
CA SER A 145 -1.88 -5.09 -4.51
C SER A 145 -0.49 -5.68 -4.76
N GLY A 146 0.38 -5.55 -3.74
CA GLY A 146 1.76 -6.02 -3.82
C GLY A 146 2.68 -5.20 -4.75
N PRO A 147 3.93 -5.66 -4.98
CA PRO A 147 4.93 -4.98 -5.78
C PRO A 147 4.58 -4.95 -7.26
N SER A 148 5.13 -3.97 -7.98
CA SER A 148 4.98 -3.86 -9.43
C SER A 148 5.57 -5.08 -10.14
N LYS A 149 4.76 -5.73 -10.96
CA LYS A 149 5.15 -6.88 -11.78
C LYS A 149 4.80 -6.60 -13.22
N THR A 150 5.78 -6.71 -14.10
CA THR A 150 5.56 -6.68 -15.56
C THR A 150 5.92 -8.06 -16.11
N ALA A 151 4.99 -8.68 -16.82
CA ALA A 151 5.29 -9.86 -17.64
C ALA A 151 5.93 -9.36 -18.93
N ASP A 152 7.22 -9.61 -19.10
CA ASP A 152 7.92 -9.32 -20.35
C ASP A 152 7.54 -10.33 -21.46
N ILE A 153 7.76 -9.92 -22.71
CA ILE A 153 7.44 -10.70 -23.93
C ILE A 153 8.14 -12.07 -23.94
N GLU A 154 9.20 -12.27 -23.13
CA GLU A 154 9.95 -13.52 -22.98
C GLU A 154 9.58 -14.35 -21.73
N GLN A 155 8.44 -14.08 -21.10
CA GLN A 155 7.94 -14.78 -19.88
C GLN A 155 8.82 -14.60 -18.63
N ALA A 156 9.73 -13.63 -18.61
CA ALA A 156 10.48 -13.23 -17.43
C ALA A 156 9.68 -12.20 -16.62
N LEU A 157 9.46 -12.46 -15.33
CA LEU A 157 8.85 -11.49 -14.43
C LEU A 157 9.88 -10.41 -14.10
N VAL A 158 9.64 -9.16 -14.55
CA VAL A 158 10.46 -8.00 -14.19
C VAL A 158 9.75 -7.24 -13.07
N PHE A 159 10.42 -7.07 -11.92
CA PHE A 159 9.93 -6.27 -10.81
C PHE A 159 10.36 -4.80 -10.98
N GLY A 160 9.45 -3.86 -10.67
CA GLY A 160 9.78 -2.45 -10.53
C GLY A 160 9.87 -1.63 -11.82
N ALA A 161 9.37 -2.13 -12.95
CA ALA A 161 9.39 -1.37 -14.19
C ALA A 161 8.52 -0.09 -14.15
N HIS A 162 7.41 -0.10 -13.38
CA HIS A 162 6.45 1.00 -13.31
C HIS A 162 5.91 1.22 -11.89
N GLY A 163 6.67 0.89 -10.83
CA GLY A 163 6.24 1.04 -9.45
C GLY A 163 7.20 0.39 -8.46
N PRO A 164 6.87 0.34 -7.17
CA PRO A 164 7.74 -0.18 -6.13
C PRO A 164 8.15 -1.63 -6.38
N ILE A 165 9.43 -1.91 -6.19
CA ILE A 165 9.99 -3.27 -6.25
C ILE A 165 9.54 -4.10 -5.03
N ARG A 166 9.32 -3.43 -3.90
CA ARG A 166 8.85 -4.04 -2.64
C ARG A 166 7.64 -3.28 -2.13
N VAL A 167 6.65 -4.02 -1.64
CA VAL A 167 5.49 -3.47 -0.92
C VAL A 167 5.34 -4.20 0.39
N THR A 168 5.34 -3.44 1.48
CA THR A 168 5.09 -3.94 2.84
C THR A 168 3.83 -3.29 3.38
N VAL A 169 2.86 -4.10 3.80
CA VAL A 169 1.67 -3.62 4.52
C VAL A 169 1.87 -3.86 6.01
N ILE A 170 1.89 -2.77 6.78
CA ILE A 170 1.92 -2.81 8.25
C ILE A 170 0.49 -2.66 8.74
N LEU A 171 -0.04 -3.73 9.33
CA LEU A 171 -1.39 -3.84 9.87
C LEU A 171 -1.38 -3.37 11.33
N ILE A 172 -1.95 -2.19 11.57
CA ILE A 172 -2.02 -1.51 12.86
C ILE A 172 -3.34 -1.76 13.58
#